data_c09c7f2ef6102ab2c19180098b535916
#
_entry.id   c09c7f2ef6102ab2c19180098b535916
#
_cell.length_a   1.000
_cell.length_b   1.000
_cell.length_c   1.000
_cell.angle_alpha   90.00
_cell.angle_beta   90.00
_cell.angle_gamma   90.00
#
_symmetry.space_group_name_H-M   'P 1'
#
loop_
_entity.id
_entity.type
_entity.pdbx_description
1 polymer ?
#
loop_
_entity_poly.entity_id
_entity_poly.type
_entity_poly.pdbx_seq_one_letter_code
_entity_poly.pdbx_strand_id
1 'polypeptide(L)'
;MVAFLIGTITKMFNTKLPLYGIFIISSFIIGLGVIYKNTKQINLTKDETIGLLIYIFLGSIFVAKYFTFFTNYYKYNGVFDLLKVGFSSYGALIGIVIMLLIFSRQYKKSFNKLFYCVLPSVPIMYATGKIGCFLTGCCYGIKYNGPFNISYNYSYFAPAGVKLFPVQILETIVFILIYFWIRNKKLNRVNAGWTLV
;
A
#
# COMPACT_ATOMS: atom_id res chain seq x y z
N MET A 1 12.52 -12.80 23.26
CA MET A 1 11.40 -11.95 23.77
C MET A 1 10.50 -11.44 22.64
N VAL A 2 11.02 -10.79 21.62
CA VAL A 2 10.20 -10.29 20.47
C VAL A 2 9.49 -11.44 19.72
N ALA A 3 10.17 -12.56 19.45
CA ALA A 3 9.56 -13.73 18.80
C ALA A 3 8.43 -14.38 19.62
N PHE A 4 8.54 -14.34 20.95
CA PHE A 4 7.49 -14.83 21.85
C PHE A 4 6.27 -13.90 21.84
N LEU A 5 6.47 -12.59 21.86
CA LEU A 5 5.40 -11.60 21.73
C LEU A 5 4.67 -11.72 20.38
N ILE A 6 5.41 -11.86 19.28
CA ILE A 6 4.82 -12.05 17.94
C ILE A 6 4.06 -13.38 17.90
N GLY A 7 4.61 -14.46 18.44
CA GLY A 7 3.92 -15.76 18.53
C GLY A 7 2.65 -15.69 19.38
N THR A 8 2.65 -14.92 20.46
CA THR A 8 1.47 -14.72 21.32
C THR A 8 0.43 -13.85 20.62
N ILE A 9 0.86 -12.77 19.97
CA ILE A 9 -0.03 -11.89 19.19
C ILE A 9 -0.67 -12.67 18.03
N THR A 10 0.11 -13.43 17.26
CA THR A 10 -0.43 -14.25 16.17
C THR A 10 -1.37 -15.34 16.68
N LYS A 11 -1.12 -15.93 17.86
CA LYS A 11 -2.01 -16.91 18.48
C LYS A 11 -3.34 -16.28 18.94
N MET A 12 -3.29 -15.10 19.57
CA MET A 12 -4.50 -14.40 20.02
C MET A 12 -5.39 -13.96 18.86
N PHE A 13 -4.80 -13.54 17.73
CA PHE A 13 -5.53 -13.00 16.58
C PHE A 13 -5.80 -14.03 15.47
N ASN A 14 -5.19 -15.21 15.54
CA ASN A 14 -5.40 -16.26 14.53
C ASN A 14 -6.79 -16.90 14.61
N THR A 15 -7.54 -16.62 15.67
CA THR A 15 -8.78 -17.35 15.92
C THR A 15 -10.00 -16.78 15.23
N LYS A 16 -10.07 -15.52 14.77
CA LYS A 16 -11.28 -15.01 14.05
C LYS A 16 -11.14 -13.63 13.38
N LEU A 17 -10.04 -12.88 13.53
CA LEU A 17 -9.95 -11.53 12.94
C LEU A 17 -9.00 -11.51 11.73
N PRO A 18 -9.45 -11.03 10.57
CA PRO A 18 -8.61 -10.91 9.39
C PRO A 18 -7.63 -9.73 9.53
N LEU A 19 -6.62 -9.90 10.41
CA LEU A 19 -5.61 -8.87 10.70
C LEU A 19 -5.05 -8.22 9.42
N TYR A 20 -4.75 -9.05 8.43
CA TYR A 20 -4.29 -8.55 7.14
C TYR A 20 -5.29 -7.57 6.52
N GLY A 21 -6.58 -7.91 6.53
CA GLY A 21 -7.63 -7.02 6.02
C GLY A 21 -7.72 -5.70 6.77
N ILE A 22 -7.57 -5.72 8.10
CA ILE A 22 -7.58 -4.50 8.92
C ILE A 22 -6.42 -3.58 8.53
N PHE A 23 -5.22 -4.12 8.37
CA PHE A 23 -4.05 -3.32 7.95
C PHE A 23 -4.17 -2.80 6.51
N ILE A 24 -4.78 -3.56 5.60
CA ILE A 24 -5.08 -3.09 4.25
C ILE A 24 -6.07 -1.94 4.28
N ILE A 25 -7.18 -2.07 5.02
CA ILE A 25 -8.16 -0.98 5.17
C ILE A 25 -7.50 0.25 5.81
N SER A 26 -6.73 0.07 6.88
CA SER A 26 -5.99 1.15 7.53
C SER A 26 -5.02 1.84 6.57
N SER A 27 -4.32 1.08 5.71
CA SER A 27 -3.42 1.65 4.71
C SER A 27 -4.15 2.54 3.72
N PHE A 28 -5.34 2.13 3.25
CA PHE A 28 -6.18 2.96 2.39
C PHE A 28 -6.65 4.23 3.11
N ILE A 29 -7.15 4.11 4.34
CA ILE A 29 -7.59 5.29 5.14
C ILE A 29 -6.45 6.29 5.31
N ILE A 30 -5.26 5.82 5.69
CA ILE A 30 -4.07 6.68 5.86
C ILE A 30 -3.68 7.33 4.52
N GLY A 31 -3.63 6.54 3.45
CA GLY A 31 -3.27 7.04 2.12
C GLY A 31 -4.24 8.10 1.60
N LEU A 32 -5.55 7.82 1.67
CA LEU A 32 -6.58 8.77 1.28
C LEU A 32 -6.56 10.04 2.14
N GLY A 33 -6.27 9.92 3.45
CA GLY A 33 -6.08 11.05 4.34
C GLY A 33 -4.88 11.92 3.95
N VAL A 34 -3.77 11.32 3.52
CA VAL A 34 -2.60 12.07 3.00
C VAL A 34 -2.96 12.79 1.70
N ILE A 35 -3.66 12.13 0.78
CA ILE A 35 -4.11 12.75 -0.47
C ILE A 35 -5.04 13.91 -0.16
N TYR A 36 -6.06 13.73 0.69
CA TYR A 36 -7.00 14.77 1.09
C TYR A 36 -6.30 16.02 1.66
N LYS A 37 -5.28 15.81 2.52
CA LYS A 37 -4.44 16.91 3.03
C LYS A 37 -3.72 17.65 1.91
N ASN A 38 -3.20 16.91 0.94
CA ASN A 38 -2.40 17.47 -0.15
C ASN A 38 -3.26 18.19 -1.20
N THR A 39 -4.53 17.81 -1.41
CA THR A 39 -5.44 18.46 -2.37
C THR A 39 -5.69 19.93 -2.03
N LYS A 40 -5.66 20.28 -0.75
CA LYS A 40 -5.75 21.68 -0.31
C LYS A 40 -4.65 22.58 -0.87
N GLN A 41 -3.47 22.01 -1.20
CA GLN A 41 -2.33 22.78 -1.73
C GLN A 41 -2.41 23.03 -3.26
N ILE A 42 -3.28 22.31 -3.96
CA ILE A 42 -3.46 22.42 -5.40
C ILE A 42 -4.83 23.03 -5.78
N ASN A 43 -5.50 23.63 -4.78
CA ASN A 43 -6.78 24.35 -4.94
C ASN A 43 -7.86 23.52 -5.66
N LEU A 44 -8.02 22.24 -5.30
CA LEU A 44 -9.17 21.44 -5.71
C LEU A 44 -10.39 21.81 -4.87
N THR A 45 -11.55 21.86 -5.50
CA THR A 45 -12.82 21.97 -4.78
C THR A 45 -13.09 20.73 -3.95
N LYS A 46 -14.02 20.77 -3.03
CA LYS A 46 -14.40 19.60 -2.22
C LYS A 46 -14.89 18.46 -3.08
N ASP A 47 -15.71 18.74 -4.08
CA ASP A 47 -16.29 17.74 -5.00
C ASP A 47 -15.20 17.12 -5.89
N GLU A 48 -14.28 17.93 -6.42
CA GLU A 48 -13.12 17.43 -7.17
C GLU A 48 -12.22 16.57 -6.28
N THR A 49 -12.03 16.94 -5.02
CA THR A 49 -11.22 16.16 -4.06
C THR A 49 -11.88 14.80 -3.78
N ILE A 50 -13.17 14.76 -3.50
CA ILE A 50 -13.92 13.52 -3.28
C ILE A 50 -13.89 12.67 -4.56
N GLY A 51 -14.12 13.28 -5.72
CA GLY A 51 -14.00 12.60 -7.00
C GLY A 51 -12.63 11.96 -7.18
N LEU A 52 -11.54 12.70 -6.95
CA LEU A 52 -10.17 12.18 -7.04
C LEU A 52 -9.93 10.96 -6.13
N LEU A 53 -10.40 11.04 -4.87
CA LEU A 53 -10.29 9.93 -3.92
C LEU A 53 -11.02 8.68 -4.40
N ILE A 54 -12.24 8.84 -4.94
CA ILE A 54 -13.04 7.74 -5.49
C ILE A 54 -12.33 7.14 -6.71
N TYR A 55 -11.81 7.96 -7.63
CA TYR A 55 -11.06 7.49 -8.80
C TYR A 55 -9.84 6.66 -8.41
N ILE A 56 -9.05 7.16 -7.47
CA ILE A 56 -7.86 6.44 -6.99
C ILE A 56 -8.24 5.14 -6.28
N PHE A 57 -9.24 5.18 -5.41
CA PHE A 57 -9.69 4.01 -4.67
C PHE A 57 -10.20 2.91 -5.59
N LEU A 58 -11.17 3.22 -6.43
CA LEU A 58 -11.75 2.25 -7.36
C LEU A 58 -10.72 1.78 -8.38
N GLY A 59 -9.97 2.71 -8.99
CA GLY A 59 -8.98 2.37 -10.00
C GLY A 59 -7.86 1.49 -9.49
N SER A 60 -7.35 1.77 -8.28
CA SER A 60 -6.30 0.93 -7.69
C SER A 60 -6.80 -0.49 -7.43
N ILE A 61 -8.04 -0.67 -6.95
CA ILE A 61 -8.64 -1.98 -6.69
C ILE A 61 -8.89 -2.74 -8.00
N PHE A 62 -9.57 -2.11 -8.96
CA PHE A 62 -9.93 -2.78 -10.21
C PHE A 62 -8.70 -3.20 -11.00
N VAL A 63 -7.75 -2.28 -11.19
CA VAL A 63 -6.54 -2.57 -11.98
C VAL A 63 -5.64 -3.55 -11.26
N ALA A 64 -5.53 -3.50 -9.91
CA ALA A 64 -4.78 -4.48 -9.15
C ALA A 64 -5.31 -5.90 -9.32
N LYS A 65 -6.63 -6.08 -9.26
CA LYS A 65 -7.27 -7.39 -9.47
C LYS A 65 -7.12 -7.86 -10.91
N TYR A 66 -7.40 -6.99 -11.87
CA TYR A 66 -7.28 -7.32 -13.29
C TYR A 66 -5.84 -7.68 -13.68
N PHE A 67 -4.87 -6.94 -13.18
CA PHE A 67 -3.45 -7.23 -13.39
C PHE A 67 -3.06 -8.59 -12.84
N THR A 68 -3.51 -8.93 -11.62
CA THR A 68 -3.22 -10.24 -11.02
C THR A 68 -3.90 -11.37 -11.80
N PHE A 69 -5.13 -11.16 -12.25
CA PHE A 69 -5.85 -12.12 -13.09
C PHE A 69 -5.10 -12.37 -14.40
N PHE A 70 -4.70 -11.30 -15.09
CA PHE A 70 -4.02 -11.40 -16.37
C PHE A 70 -2.64 -12.06 -16.27
N THR A 71 -1.87 -11.72 -15.25
CA THR A 71 -0.53 -12.31 -15.03
C THR A 71 -0.57 -13.77 -14.59
N ASN A 72 -1.69 -14.26 -14.10
CA ASN A 72 -1.89 -15.61 -13.60
C ASN A 72 -3.09 -16.31 -14.27
N TYR A 73 -3.48 -15.89 -15.50
CA TYR A 73 -4.69 -16.38 -16.16
C TYR A 73 -4.77 -17.91 -16.23
N TYR A 74 -3.63 -18.57 -16.35
CA TYR A 74 -3.52 -20.04 -16.41
C TYR A 74 -4.00 -20.77 -15.13
N LYS A 75 -4.18 -20.04 -14.02
CA LYS A 75 -4.68 -20.59 -12.75
C LYS A 75 -6.19 -20.45 -12.58
N TYR A 76 -6.85 -19.74 -13.49
CA TYR A 76 -8.24 -19.37 -13.37
C TYR A 76 -9.04 -19.90 -14.55
N ASN A 77 -10.24 -20.44 -14.27
CA ASN A 77 -11.08 -21.08 -15.28
C ASN A 77 -12.14 -20.14 -15.90
N GLY A 78 -12.23 -18.91 -15.46
CA GLY A 78 -13.21 -17.95 -15.98
C GLY A 78 -13.17 -16.59 -15.34
N VAL A 79 -13.93 -15.65 -15.92
CA VAL A 79 -13.98 -14.24 -15.50
C VAL A 79 -14.54 -14.08 -14.06
N PHE A 80 -15.37 -15.00 -13.60
CA PHE A 80 -15.92 -14.98 -12.23
C PHE A 80 -14.83 -15.21 -11.16
N ASP A 81 -13.72 -15.82 -11.53
CA ASP A 81 -12.60 -15.99 -10.61
C ASP A 81 -11.88 -14.66 -10.31
N LEU A 82 -12.16 -13.60 -11.09
CA LEU A 82 -11.67 -12.25 -10.79
C LEU A 82 -12.01 -11.79 -9.36
N LEU A 83 -13.10 -12.26 -8.79
CA LEU A 83 -13.50 -11.93 -7.41
C LEU A 83 -12.60 -12.61 -6.37
N LYS A 84 -12.06 -13.79 -6.69
CA LYS A 84 -11.21 -14.61 -5.81
C LYS A 84 -9.72 -14.24 -5.92
N VAL A 85 -9.35 -13.52 -6.97
CA VAL A 85 -7.95 -13.11 -7.24
C VAL A 85 -7.45 -12.16 -6.15
N GLY A 86 -6.21 -12.35 -5.72
CA GLY A 86 -5.51 -11.43 -4.82
C GLY A 86 -5.26 -10.04 -5.45
N PHE A 87 -4.65 -9.16 -4.68
CA PHE A 87 -4.30 -7.82 -5.13
C PHE A 87 -2.80 -7.74 -5.46
N SER A 88 -2.48 -7.22 -6.65
CA SER A 88 -1.11 -6.88 -7.03
C SER A 88 -0.80 -5.43 -6.67
N SER A 89 0.28 -5.21 -5.94
CA SER A 89 0.77 -3.84 -5.67
C SER A 89 1.20 -3.11 -6.95
N TYR A 90 1.77 -3.82 -7.92
CA TYR A 90 2.12 -3.26 -9.23
C TYR A 90 0.88 -2.81 -10.00
N GLY A 91 -0.16 -3.67 -10.02
CA GLY A 91 -1.43 -3.33 -10.63
C GLY A 91 -2.11 -2.12 -9.97
N ALA A 92 -2.01 -2.00 -8.63
CA ALA A 92 -2.53 -0.84 -7.92
C ALA A 92 -1.81 0.46 -8.32
N LEU A 93 -0.48 0.44 -8.43
CA LEU A 93 0.31 1.60 -8.87
C LEU A 93 -0.05 2.02 -10.31
N ILE A 94 -0.15 1.07 -11.22
CA ILE A 94 -0.60 1.31 -12.61
C ILE A 94 -2.00 1.93 -12.60
N GLY A 95 -2.90 1.37 -11.77
CA GLY A 95 -4.28 1.87 -11.62
C GLY A 95 -4.33 3.32 -11.15
N ILE A 96 -3.51 3.69 -10.16
CA ILE A 96 -3.40 5.08 -9.71
C ILE A 96 -2.99 5.99 -10.85
N VAL A 97 -1.95 5.64 -11.62
CA VAL A 97 -1.47 6.46 -12.73
C VAL A 97 -2.53 6.62 -13.82
N ILE A 98 -3.19 5.53 -14.21
CA ILE A 98 -4.27 5.55 -15.20
C ILE A 98 -5.41 6.46 -14.74
N MET A 99 -5.85 6.33 -13.49
CA MET A 99 -6.94 7.15 -12.96
C MET A 99 -6.56 8.62 -12.81
N LEU A 100 -5.31 8.93 -12.49
CA LEU A 100 -4.82 10.30 -12.51
C LEU A 100 -4.84 10.90 -13.91
N LEU A 101 -4.49 10.13 -14.94
CA LEU A 101 -4.57 10.58 -16.34
C LEU A 101 -6.03 10.85 -16.77
N ILE A 102 -6.94 9.95 -16.44
CA ILE A 102 -8.37 10.10 -16.75
C ILE A 102 -8.91 11.33 -16.03
N PHE A 103 -8.67 11.44 -14.72
CA PHE A 103 -9.13 12.58 -13.92
C PHE A 103 -8.55 13.91 -14.42
N SER A 104 -7.27 13.95 -14.75
CA SER A 104 -6.58 15.13 -15.30
C SER A 104 -7.27 15.64 -16.57
N ARG A 105 -7.61 14.74 -17.48
CA ARG A 105 -8.30 15.08 -18.74
C ARG A 105 -9.74 15.52 -18.51
N GLN A 106 -10.49 14.81 -17.68
CA GLN A 106 -11.91 15.07 -17.42
C GLN A 106 -12.12 16.41 -16.72
N TYR A 107 -11.32 16.70 -15.70
CA TYR A 107 -11.42 17.92 -14.90
C TYR A 107 -10.50 19.06 -15.39
N LYS A 108 -9.80 18.87 -16.51
CA LYS A 108 -8.86 19.84 -17.10
C LYS A 108 -7.82 20.35 -16.07
N LYS A 109 -7.32 19.44 -15.21
CA LYS A 109 -6.30 19.72 -14.19
C LYS A 109 -4.92 19.20 -14.67
N SER A 110 -3.86 19.87 -14.25
CA SER A 110 -2.50 19.43 -14.57
C SER A 110 -2.19 18.06 -13.95
N PHE A 111 -1.82 17.08 -14.78
CA PHE A 111 -1.41 15.76 -14.33
C PHE A 111 -0.25 15.82 -13.32
N ASN A 112 0.73 16.66 -13.57
CA ASN A 112 1.88 16.80 -12.68
C ASN A 112 1.48 17.26 -11.27
N LYS A 113 0.56 18.23 -11.16
CA LYS A 113 0.04 18.70 -9.86
C LYS A 113 -0.68 17.57 -9.11
N LEU A 114 -1.52 16.82 -9.80
CA LEU A 114 -2.24 15.67 -9.25
C LEU A 114 -1.27 14.54 -8.84
N PHE A 115 -0.30 14.23 -9.70
CA PHE A 115 0.71 13.22 -9.42
C PHE A 115 1.52 13.54 -8.15
N TYR A 116 2.04 14.77 -8.03
CA TYR A 116 2.76 15.21 -6.83
C TYR A 116 1.88 15.32 -5.58
N CYS A 117 0.57 15.48 -5.75
CA CYS A 117 -0.40 15.44 -4.65
C CYS A 117 -0.54 14.01 -4.09
N VAL A 118 -0.59 13.02 -4.98
CA VAL A 118 -0.83 11.61 -4.63
C VAL A 118 0.47 10.88 -4.26
N LEU A 119 1.58 11.21 -4.87
CA LEU A 119 2.87 10.51 -4.72
C LEU A 119 3.27 10.21 -3.26
N PRO A 120 3.12 11.12 -2.27
CA PRO A 120 3.50 10.82 -0.90
C PRO A 120 2.62 9.76 -0.22
N SER A 121 1.39 9.51 -0.72
CA SER A 121 0.51 8.50 -0.13
C SER A 121 0.98 7.07 -0.41
N VAL A 122 1.65 6.84 -1.53
CA VAL A 122 2.08 5.50 -1.97
C VAL A 122 3.02 4.83 -0.95
N PRO A 123 4.15 5.45 -0.55
CA PRO A 123 5.07 4.79 0.38
C PRO A 123 4.45 4.57 1.77
N ILE A 124 3.64 5.49 2.27
CA ILE A 124 3.02 5.30 3.59
C ILE A 124 1.95 4.19 3.57
N MET A 125 1.19 4.08 2.50
CA MET A 125 0.25 2.97 2.29
C MET A 125 0.99 1.63 2.24
N TYR A 126 2.09 1.57 1.49
CA TYR A 126 2.89 0.36 1.37
C TYR A 126 3.51 -0.05 2.71
N ALA A 127 4.10 0.90 3.44
CA ALA A 127 4.66 0.67 4.76
C ALA A 127 3.61 0.10 5.74
N THR A 128 2.42 0.70 5.79
CA THR A 128 1.32 0.21 6.66
C THR A 128 0.88 -1.20 6.27
N GLY A 129 0.76 -1.49 4.97
CA GLY A 129 0.43 -2.82 4.47
C GLY A 129 1.50 -3.86 4.85
N LYS A 130 2.80 -3.50 4.82
CA LYS A 130 3.90 -4.39 5.22
C LYS A 130 3.93 -4.70 6.71
N ILE A 131 3.45 -3.80 7.57
CA ILE A 131 3.21 -4.11 8.99
C ILE A 131 2.17 -5.23 9.11
N GLY A 132 1.09 -5.18 8.34
CA GLY A 132 0.09 -6.26 8.28
C GLY A 132 0.69 -7.58 7.79
N CYS A 133 1.52 -7.55 6.75
CA CYS A 133 2.25 -8.73 6.27
C CYS A 133 3.17 -9.31 7.35
N PHE A 134 3.86 -8.46 8.10
CA PHE A 134 4.73 -8.89 9.18
C PHE A 134 3.97 -9.62 10.29
N LEU A 135 2.82 -9.08 10.71
CA LEU A 135 2.00 -9.69 11.76
C LEU A 135 1.35 -11.01 11.35
N THR A 136 1.03 -11.18 10.08
CA THR A 136 0.39 -12.40 9.55
C THR A 136 1.39 -13.42 9.01
N GLY A 137 2.66 -13.03 8.83
CA GLY A 137 3.71 -13.89 8.28
C GLY A 137 3.63 -14.08 6.78
N CYS A 138 2.87 -13.23 6.04
CA CYS A 138 2.91 -13.25 4.59
C CYS A 138 4.12 -12.44 4.04
N CYS A 139 4.50 -12.66 2.79
CA CYS A 139 5.64 -12.01 2.15
C CYS A 139 6.95 -12.13 2.96
N TYR A 140 7.14 -13.27 3.61
CA TYR A 140 8.33 -13.52 4.43
C TYR A 140 9.60 -13.59 3.59
N GLY A 141 10.75 -13.32 4.24
CA GLY A 141 12.05 -13.37 3.60
C GLY A 141 12.65 -14.77 3.54
N ILE A 142 13.92 -14.83 3.19
CA ILE A 142 14.68 -16.09 3.09
C ILE A 142 14.93 -16.72 4.48
N LYS A 143 15.28 -18.01 4.50
CA LYS A 143 15.78 -18.69 5.70
C LYS A 143 17.04 -17.97 6.20
N TYR A 144 17.07 -17.63 7.48
CA TYR A 144 18.13 -16.79 8.06
C TYR A 144 18.35 -17.10 9.52
N ASN A 145 19.57 -17.48 9.88
CA ASN A 145 19.96 -17.84 11.25
C ASN A 145 20.72 -16.72 12.00
N GLY A 146 20.90 -15.55 11.37
CA GLY A 146 21.61 -14.43 11.97
C GLY A 146 20.80 -13.67 13.02
N PRO A 147 21.32 -12.54 13.54
CA PRO A 147 20.62 -11.70 14.51
C PRO A 147 19.31 -11.15 13.93
N PHE A 148 18.33 -10.92 14.81
CA PHE A 148 16.99 -10.42 14.47
C PHE A 148 16.14 -11.35 13.58
N ASN A 149 16.49 -12.66 13.47
CA ASN A 149 15.59 -13.61 12.84
C ASN A 149 14.25 -13.69 13.56
N ILE A 150 13.19 -13.99 12.80
CA ILE A 150 11.85 -14.24 13.32
C ILE A 150 11.37 -15.62 12.89
N SER A 151 10.53 -16.25 13.70
CA SER A 151 9.88 -17.51 13.35
C SER A 151 8.38 -17.38 13.62
N TYR A 152 7.58 -17.95 12.74
CA TYR A 152 6.15 -18.00 12.88
C TYR A 152 5.71 -19.42 13.22
N ASN A 153 5.02 -19.60 14.33
CA ASN A 153 4.52 -20.92 14.73
C ASN A 153 3.07 -21.16 14.28
N TYR A 154 2.32 -20.10 14.01
CA TYR A 154 0.89 -20.13 13.74
C TYR A 154 0.48 -19.30 12.50
N SER A 155 1.37 -19.13 11.53
CA SER A 155 1.03 -18.42 10.29
C SER A 155 0.47 -19.39 9.24
N TYR A 156 -0.54 -18.95 8.47
CA TYR A 156 -1.01 -19.70 7.30
C TYR A 156 -0.06 -19.58 6.09
N PHE A 157 0.84 -18.61 6.11
CA PHE A 157 1.70 -18.26 4.95
C PHE A 157 3.14 -18.69 5.18
N ALA A 158 3.71 -18.37 6.34
CA ALA A 158 5.10 -18.69 6.65
C ALA A 158 5.24 -20.15 7.16
N PRO A 159 6.35 -20.82 6.81
CA PRO A 159 6.63 -22.17 7.33
C PRO A 159 6.82 -22.13 8.84
N ALA A 160 6.13 -23.04 9.56
CA ALA A 160 6.15 -23.08 11.02
C ALA A 160 7.55 -23.38 11.56
N GLY A 161 7.99 -22.62 12.57
CA GLY A 161 9.25 -22.82 13.29
C GLY A 161 10.53 -22.52 12.51
N VAL A 162 10.43 -22.10 11.25
CA VAL A 162 11.60 -21.76 10.44
C VAL A 162 12.05 -20.33 10.77
N LYS A 163 13.35 -20.15 11.01
CA LYS A 163 13.97 -18.83 11.20
C LYS A 163 14.06 -18.11 9.86
N LEU A 164 13.46 -16.92 9.78
CA LEU A 164 13.34 -16.13 8.57
C LEU A 164 13.91 -14.72 8.77
N PHE A 165 14.40 -14.11 7.70
CA PHE A 165 14.79 -12.71 7.71
C PHE A 165 13.55 -11.82 7.69
N PRO A 166 13.42 -10.81 8.58
CA PRO A 166 12.23 -9.96 8.67
C PRO A 166 12.20 -8.88 7.59
N VAL A 167 12.13 -9.29 6.33
CA VAL A 167 12.13 -8.39 5.17
C VAL A 167 11.00 -7.35 5.23
N GLN A 168 9.86 -7.72 5.79
CA GLN A 168 8.69 -6.83 5.91
C GLN A 168 8.99 -5.61 6.79
N ILE A 169 9.77 -5.79 7.88
CA ILE A 169 10.19 -4.68 8.74
C ILE A 169 11.16 -3.77 7.99
N LEU A 170 12.15 -4.37 7.29
CA LEU A 170 13.09 -3.61 6.48
C LEU A 170 12.37 -2.75 5.44
N GLU A 171 11.45 -3.35 4.69
CA GLU A 171 10.63 -2.64 3.70
C GLU A 171 9.80 -1.53 4.37
N THR A 172 9.19 -1.78 5.52
CA THR A 172 8.44 -0.77 6.27
C THR A 172 9.30 0.44 6.60
N ILE A 173 10.50 0.22 7.14
CA ILE A 173 11.45 1.30 7.47
C ILE A 173 11.84 2.09 6.23
N VAL A 174 12.22 1.40 5.15
CA VAL A 174 12.63 2.03 3.89
C VAL A 174 11.49 2.89 3.32
N PHE A 175 10.25 2.38 3.29
CA PHE A 175 9.12 3.14 2.75
C PHE A 175 8.69 4.30 3.65
N ILE A 176 8.85 4.21 4.97
CA ILE A 176 8.67 5.34 5.88
C ILE A 176 9.73 6.43 5.61
N LEU A 177 10.99 6.05 5.42
CA LEU A 177 12.05 7.00 5.07
C LEU A 177 11.79 7.68 3.72
N ILE A 178 11.34 6.92 2.71
CA ILE A 178 10.93 7.46 1.40
C ILE A 178 9.77 8.45 1.57
N TYR A 179 8.78 8.15 2.40
CA TYR A 179 7.67 9.06 2.68
C TYR A 179 8.17 10.41 3.24
N PHE A 180 9.02 10.37 4.26
CA PHE A 180 9.57 11.59 4.84
C PHE A 180 10.47 12.36 3.85
N TRP A 181 11.26 11.67 3.06
CA TRP A 181 12.09 12.28 2.04
C TRP A 181 11.28 13.01 0.97
N ILE A 182 10.22 12.37 0.45
CA ILE A 182 9.32 13.01 -0.54
C ILE A 182 8.63 14.22 0.11
N ARG A 183 8.14 14.07 1.33
CA ARG A 183 7.46 15.15 2.05
C ARG A 183 8.37 16.35 2.29
N ASN A 184 9.60 16.13 2.71
CA ASN A 184 10.57 17.20 2.95
C ASN A 184 10.96 17.91 1.64
N LYS A 185 11.18 17.18 0.54
CA LYS A 185 11.43 17.79 -0.77
C LYS A 185 10.24 18.63 -1.26
N LYS A 186 9.03 18.16 -1.05
CA LYS A 186 7.82 18.91 -1.40
C LYS A 186 7.72 20.18 -0.58
N LEU A 187 7.98 20.13 0.71
CA LEU A 187 7.96 21.27 1.61
C LEU A 187 9.00 22.32 1.21
N ASN A 188 10.22 21.89 0.89
CA ASN A 188 11.29 22.77 0.44
C ASN A 188 10.96 23.47 -0.90
N ARG A 189 10.30 22.78 -1.84
CA ARG A 189 9.84 23.37 -3.10
C ARG A 189 8.75 24.42 -2.89
N VAL A 190 7.81 24.16 -1.99
CA VAL A 190 6.76 25.13 -1.63
C VAL A 190 7.36 26.36 -0.96
N ASN A 191 8.30 26.16 -0.02
CA ASN A 191 8.98 27.26 0.68
C ASN A 191 9.93 28.06 -0.24
N ALA A 192 10.47 27.45 -1.29
CA ALA A 192 11.31 28.12 -2.29
C ALA A 192 10.53 28.87 -3.38
N GLY A 193 9.21 29.03 -3.22
CA GLY A 193 8.37 29.74 -4.17
C GLY A 193 8.21 29.08 -5.54
N TRP A 194 8.67 27.83 -5.69
CA TRP A 194 8.44 27.05 -6.89
C TRP A 194 6.99 26.56 -6.88
N THR A 195 6.08 27.49 -7.19
CA THR A 195 4.72 27.12 -7.56
C THR A 195 4.83 26.15 -8.71
N LEU A 196 4.29 24.97 -8.49
CA LEU A 196 4.19 23.93 -9.52
C LEU A 196 3.45 24.50 -10.73
N VAL A 197 4.21 24.97 -11.71
CA VAL A 197 3.72 25.39 -13.03
C VAL A 197 3.30 24.14 -13.79
#